data_a5e9d73f9599f6f5b1b707197b5d5fb1
#
_entry.id   a5e9d73f9599f6f5b1b707197b5d5fb1
#
_cell.length_a   1.000
_cell.length_b   1.000
_cell.length_c   1.000
_cell.angle_alpha   90.00
_cell.angle_beta   90.00
_cell.angle_gamma   90.00
#
_symmetry.space_group_name_H-M   'P 1'
#
loop_
_entity.id
_entity.type
_entity.pdbx_description
1 polymer ?
#
loop_
_entity_poly.entity_id
_entity_poly.type
_entity_poly.pdbx_seq_one_letter_code
_entity_poly.pdbx_strand_id
1 'polypeptide(L)'
;RALKRVREELGFSNVIVMVPFCRTPAEADRVLEAMAENGLRRGENGLQIYMMCEIPSNVILAEQFATRFDGFSIGSNDLTQLVLGVDRDSGILANLFDERDEAVTRMISEAIRNAHAAGIKIGICGQGPSNHPDFAAFLVSEGIDSMSLNPDSFVRTIKAVAEAEGQSG
;
A
#
# COMPACT_ATOMS: atom_id res chain seq x y z
N ARG A 1 17.64 -14.06 -3.66
CA ARG A 1 18.93 -13.97 -4.41
C ARG A 1 18.96 -12.74 -5.32
N ALA A 2 17.97 -12.51 -6.20
CA ALA A 2 17.96 -11.37 -7.13
C ALA A 2 18.05 -10.01 -6.41
N LEU A 3 17.20 -9.77 -5.41
CA LEU A 3 17.19 -8.52 -4.64
C LEU A 3 18.52 -8.28 -3.91
N LYS A 4 19.12 -9.32 -3.34
CA LYS A 4 20.45 -9.22 -2.72
C LYS A 4 21.48 -8.77 -3.74
N ARG A 5 21.52 -9.40 -4.90
CA ARG A 5 22.43 -9.02 -5.99
C ARG A 5 22.23 -7.57 -6.43
N VAL A 6 20.98 -7.13 -6.61
CA VAL A 6 20.67 -5.75 -6.98
C VAL A 6 21.21 -4.76 -5.96
N ARG A 7 21.06 -5.02 -4.68
CA ARG A 7 21.50 -4.11 -3.62
C ARG A 7 23.00 -4.16 -3.36
N GLU A 8 23.59 -5.36 -3.30
CA GLU A 8 24.97 -5.54 -2.84
C GLU A 8 25.99 -5.53 -4.01
N GLU A 9 25.65 -6.19 -5.13
CA GLU A 9 26.59 -6.28 -6.28
C GLU A 9 26.40 -5.14 -7.28
N LEU A 10 25.14 -4.71 -7.53
CA LEU A 10 24.85 -3.63 -8.48
C LEU A 10 24.75 -2.24 -7.81
N GLY A 11 24.80 -2.16 -6.48
CA GLY A 11 24.86 -0.91 -5.72
C GLY A 11 23.54 -0.13 -5.61
N PHE A 12 22.39 -0.71 -5.98
CA PHE A 12 21.08 -0.05 -5.87
C PHE A 12 20.51 -0.15 -4.44
N SER A 13 21.16 0.52 -3.49
CA SER A 13 20.77 0.49 -2.06
C SER A 13 19.42 1.16 -1.77
N ASN A 14 18.90 1.96 -2.70
CA ASN A 14 17.59 2.63 -2.59
C ASN A 14 16.39 1.72 -2.90
N VAL A 15 16.60 0.46 -3.28
CA VAL A 15 15.51 -0.49 -3.52
C VAL A 15 14.87 -0.90 -2.21
N ILE A 16 13.57 -0.67 -2.08
CA ILE A 16 12.71 -1.12 -0.99
C ILE A 16 12.03 -2.43 -1.41
N VAL A 17 11.95 -3.39 -0.50
CA VAL A 17 11.26 -4.66 -0.74
C VAL A 17 9.86 -4.58 -0.18
N MET A 18 8.87 -5.03 -0.95
CA MET A 18 7.47 -5.06 -0.52
C MET A 18 6.97 -6.50 -0.44
N VAL A 19 6.38 -6.84 0.71
CA VAL A 19 5.81 -8.17 0.99
C VAL A 19 4.31 -8.14 0.69
N PRO A 20 3.83 -8.92 -0.28
CA PRO A 20 2.40 -8.98 -0.59
C PRO A 20 1.67 -9.97 0.31
N PHE A 21 0.38 -9.77 0.46
CA PHE A 21 -0.59 -10.74 0.98
C PHE A 21 -0.24 -11.38 2.33
N CYS A 22 0.25 -10.56 3.27
CA CYS A 22 0.61 -11.00 4.61
C CYS A 22 -0.61 -10.95 5.54
N ARG A 23 -1.16 -12.10 5.93
CA ARG A 23 -2.46 -12.21 6.61
C ARG A 23 -2.42 -11.95 8.09
N THR A 24 -1.33 -12.37 8.74
CA THR A 24 -1.20 -12.32 10.19
C THR A 24 0.18 -11.83 10.61
N PRO A 25 0.32 -11.23 11.81
CA PRO A 25 1.64 -10.88 12.34
C PRO A 25 2.61 -12.06 12.44
N ALA A 26 2.14 -13.26 12.76
CA ALA A 26 2.96 -14.45 12.78
C ALA A 26 3.43 -14.89 11.38
N GLU A 27 2.65 -14.63 10.33
CA GLU A 27 3.08 -14.83 8.95
C GLU A 27 4.15 -13.81 8.56
N ALA A 28 4.01 -12.56 8.98
CA ALA A 28 5.02 -11.52 8.80
C ALA A 28 6.36 -11.92 9.44
N ASP A 29 6.34 -12.42 10.67
CA ASP A 29 7.55 -12.87 11.36
C ASP A 29 8.26 -13.97 10.56
N ARG A 30 7.54 -14.96 10.04
CA ARG A 30 8.11 -16.04 9.21
C ARG A 30 8.68 -15.55 7.89
N VAL A 31 8.02 -14.59 7.24
CA VAL A 31 8.52 -14.00 5.98
C VAL A 31 9.80 -13.23 6.23
N LEU A 32 9.85 -12.41 7.28
CA LEU A 32 11.04 -11.64 7.64
C LEU A 32 12.21 -12.55 8.02
N GLU A 33 11.95 -13.64 8.73
CA GLU A 33 12.95 -14.67 9.06
C GLU A 33 13.51 -15.32 7.79
N ALA A 34 12.65 -15.76 6.87
CA ALA A 34 13.06 -16.35 5.60
C ALA A 34 13.86 -15.34 4.73
N MET A 35 13.51 -14.06 4.76
CA MET A 35 14.29 -13.01 4.09
C MET A 35 15.66 -12.87 4.73
N ALA A 36 15.74 -12.83 6.06
CA ALA A 36 16.98 -12.70 6.80
C ALA A 36 17.93 -13.89 6.56
N GLU A 37 17.41 -15.13 6.52
CA GLU A 37 18.15 -16.34 6.16
C GLU A 37 18.76 -16.28 4.75
N ASN A 38 18.10 -15.53 3.84
CA ASN A 38 18.59 -15.29 2.48
C ASN A 38 19.42 -14.00 2.35
N GLY A 39 19.85 -13.41 3.48
CA GLY A 39 20.72 -12.24 3.54
C GLY A 39 20.01 -10.91 3.23
N LEU A 40 18.71 -10.82 3.48
CA LEU A 40 17.90 -9.60 3.38
C LEU A 40 17.28 -9.31 4.75
N ARG A 41 18.07 -8.74 5.65
CA ARG A 41 17.61 -8.38 7.00
C ARG A 41 17.17 -6.93 7.04
N ARG A 42 15.98 -6.68 7.58
CA ARG A 42 15.43 -5.33 7.80
C ARG A 42 16.45 -4.46 8.56
N GLY A 43 16.67 -3.25 8.06
CA GLY A 43 17.60 -2.27 8.62
C GLY A 43 19.08 -2.46 8.23
N GLU A 44 19.51 -3.67 7.85
CA GLU A 44 20.89 -3.88 7.39
C GLU A 44 21.14 -3.17 6.04
N ASN A 45 22.24 -2.43 5.97
CA ASN A 45 22.58 -1.62 4.77
C ASN A 45 21.45 -0.70 4.31
N GLY A 46 20.63 -0.19 5.25
CA GLY A 46 19.48 0.65 4.95
C GLY A 46 18.31 -0.06 4.25
N LEU A 47 18.23 -1.39 4.31
CA LEU A 47 17.11 -2.13 3.73
C LEU A 47 15.83 -1.81 4.47
N GLN A 48 14.89 -1.20 3.77
CA GLN A 48 13.50 -1.06 4.21
C GLN A 48 12.65 -2.18 3.63
N ILE A 49 11.71 -2.67 4.44
CA ILE A 49 10.75 -3.68 4.04
C ILE A 49 9.35 -3.13 4.28
N TYR A 50 8.59 -2.98 3.22
CA TYR A 50 7.20 -2.55 3.24
C TYR A 50 6.26 -3.75 3.14
N MET A 51 5.03 -3.56 3.56
CA MET A 51 3.95 -4.54 3.41
C MET A 51 2.85 -3.98 2.50
N MET A 52 2.30 -4.83 1.64
CA MET A 52 1.02 -4.54 0.99
C MET A 52 -0.09 -4.60 2.05
N CYS A 53 -0.76 -3.46 2.25
CA CYS A 53 -1.95 -3.36 3.08
C CYS A 53 -3.18 -3.60 2.19
N GLU A 54 -3.53 -4.85 2.02
CA GLU A 54 -4.52 -5.28 1.01
C GLU A 54 -5.52 -6.31 1.54
N ILE A 55 -5.42 -6.62 2.83
CA ILE A 55 -6.32 -7.53 3.53
C ILE A 55 -6.92 -6.78 4.71
N PRO A 56 -8.22 -6.90 5.01
CA PRO A 56 -8.84 -6.21 6.15
C PRO A 56 -8.11 -6.40 7.48
N SER A 57 -7.50 -7.58 7.71
CA SER A 57 -6.68 -7.83 8.89
C SER A 57 -5.45 -6.92 9.01
N ASN A 58 -4.90 -6.44 7.87
CA ASN A 58 -3.78 -5.50 7.88
C ASN A 58 -4.18 -4.15 8.45
N VAL A 59 -5.39 -3.71 8.17
CA VAL A 59 -5.94 -2.45 8.69
C VAL A 59 -6.27 -2.58 10.18
N ILE A 60 -6.98 -3.65 10.55
CA ILE A 60 -7.40 -3.91 11.94
C ILE A 60 -6.20 -4.10 12.88
N LEU A 61 -5.14 -4.74 12.42
CA LEU A 61 -3.93 -5.02 13.19
C LEU A 61 -2.73 -4.17 12.76
N ALA A 62 -2.97 -3.00 12.17
CA ALA A 62 -1.94 -2.14 11.59
C ALA A 62 -0.81 -1.82 12.58
N GLU A 63 -1.13 -1.55 13.84
CA GLU A 63 -0.15 -1.30 14.90
C GLU A 63 0.83 -2.48 15.07
N GLN A 64 0.30 -3.72 15.04
CA GLN A 64 1.14 -4.91 15.16
C GLN A 64 2.01 -5.14 13.92
N PHE A 65 1.50 -4.85 12.73
CA PHE A 65 2.28 -4.93 11.50
C PHE A 65 3.34 -3.81 11.41
N ALA A 66 3.04 -2.61 11.91
CA ALA A 66 3.96 -1.48 11.92
C ALA A 66 5.24 -1.73 12.73
N THR A 67 5.20 -2.62 13.73
CA THR A 67 6.42 -3.04 14.44
C THR A 67 7.36 -3.87 13.57
N ARG A 68 6.87 -4.46 12.51
CA ARG A 68 7.54 -5.43 11.62
C ARG A 68 7.98 -4.85 10.30
N PHE A 69 7.29 -3.82 9.81
CA PHE A 69 7.51 -3.22 8.51
C PHE A 69 7.87 -1.73 8.65
N ASP A 70 8.57 -1.19 7.66
CA ASP A 70 9.01 0.23 7.65
C ASP A 70 7.97 1.15 7.00
N GLY A 71 6.95 0.58 6.38
CA GLY A 71 5.85 1.29 5.75
C GLY A 71 4.84 0.35 5.12
N PHE A 72 3.73 0.91 4.71
CA PHE A 72 2.66 0.19 4.02
C PHE A 72 2.42 0.75 2.62
N SER A 73 1.87 -0.09 1.76
CA SER A 73 1.27 0.32 0.50
C SER A 73 -0.11 -0.32 0.38
N ILE A 74 -1.15 0.48 0.25
CA ILE A 74 -2.51 -0.02 0.10
C ILE A 74 -2.64 -0.67 -1.27
N GLY A 75 -2.95 -1.96 -1.30
CA GLY A 75 -3.33 -2.69 -2.51
C GLY A 75 -4.84 -2.56 -2.73
N SER A 76 -5.28 -1.45 -3.31
CA SER A 76 -6.71 -1.10 -3.34
C SER A 76 -7.57 -2.13 -4.07
N ASN A 77 -7.03 -2.79 -5.09
CA ASN A 77 -7.76 -3.83 -5.81
C ASN A 77 -8.12 -5.02 -4.92
N ASP A 78 -7.12 -5.59 -4.24
CA ASP A 78 -7.32 -6.76 -3.38
C ASP A 78 -8.10 -6.38 -2.11
N LEU A 79 -7.82 -5.20 -1.56
CA LEU A 79 -8.58 -4.70 -0.42
C LEU A 79 -10.08 -4.56 -0.76
N THR A 80 -10.41 -4.00 -1.93
CA THR A 80 -11.79 -3.87 -2.40
C THR A 80 -12.47 -5.22 -2.54
N GLN A 81 -11.79 -6.19 -3.18
CA GLN A 81 -12.32 -7.55 -3.31
C GLN A 81 -12.66 -8.17 -1.96
N LEU A 82 -11.76 -8.04 -0.99
CA LEU A 82 -11.89 -8.68 0.31
C LEU A 82 -12.87 -7.94 1.23
N VAL A 83 -12.97 -6.62 1.13
CA VAL A 83 -13.95 -5.82 1.90
C VAL A 83 -15.36 -6.07 1.40
N LEU A 84 -15.57 -6.08 0.08
CA LEU A 84 -16.90 -6.28 -0.53
C LEU A 84 -17.26 -7.75 -0.72
N GLY A 85 -16.29 -8.68 -0.58
CA GLY A 85 -16.50 -10.10 -0.84
C GLY A 85 -16.79 -10.38 -2.32
N VAL A 86 -16.20 -9.61 -3.23
CA VAL A 86 -16.39 -9.74 -4.68
C VAL A 86 -15.10 -10.16 -5.37
N ASP A 87 -15.24 -10.94 -6.42
CA ASP A 87 -14.14 -11.25 -7.33
C ASP A 87 -14.24 -10.32 -8.54
N ARG A 88 -13.21 -9.48 -8.73
CA ARG A 88 -13.14 -8.49 -9.83
C ARG A 88 -13.13 -9.16 -11.22
N ASP A 89 -12.68 -10.41 -11.29
CA ASP A 89 -12.61 -11.17 -12.55
C ASP A 89 -13.91 -11.93 -12.84
N SER A 90 -14.88 -11.90 -11.92
CA SER A 90 -16.19 -12.50 -12.10
C SER A 90 -17.05 -11.68 -13.06
N GLY A 91 -17.43 -12.24 -14.19
CA GLY A 91 -18.34 -11.58 -15.15
C GLY A 91 -19.72 -11.21 -14.57
N ILE A 92 -20.11 -11.80 -13.43
CA ILE A 92 -21.40 -11.53 -12.76
C ILE A 92 -21.25 -10.43 -11.72
N LEU A 93 -20.13 -10.39 -10.98
CA LEU A 93 -19.93 -9.52 -9.82
C LEU A 93 -19.03 -8.30 -10.11
N ALA A 94 -18.40 -8.23 -11.27
CA ALA A 94 -17.48 -7.16 -11.63
C ALA A 94 -18.09 -5.75 -11.53
N ASN A 95 -19.41 -5.64 -11.73
CA ASN A 95 -20.13 -4.36 -11.59
C ASN A 95 -20.29 -3.90 -10.13
N LEU A 96 -20.04 -4.76 -9.16
CA LEU A 96 -20.05 -4.43 -7.73
C LEU A 96 -18.66 -4.01 -7.22
N PHE A 97 -17.64 -4.18 -8.05
CA PHE A 97 -16.28 -3.79 -7.72
C PHE A 97 -16.10 -2.28 -7.94
N ASP A 98 -16.06 -1.51 -6.87
CA ASP A 98 -15.74 -0.08 -6.90
C ASP A 98 -14.83 0.27 -5.72
N GLU A 99 -13.61 0.74 -6.01
CA GLU A 99 -12.64 1.18 -4.99
C GLU A 99 -13.14 2.42 -4.21
N ARG A 100 -14.18 3.11 -4.71
CA ARG A 100 -14.81 4.28 -4.09
C ARG A 100 -16.02 3.92 -3.23
N ASP A 101 -16.37 2.64 -3.11
CA ASP A 101 -17.43 2.22 -2.19
C ASP A 101 -17.14 2.71 -0.77
N GLU A 102 -18.21 3.07 -0.05
CA GLU A 102 -18.07 3.65 1.29
C GLU A 102 -17.35 2.72 2.28
N ALA A 103 -17.57 1.41 2.18
CA ALA A 103 -16.89 0.45 3.05
C ALA A 103 -15.38 0.41 2.75
N VAL A 104 -15.02 0.51 1.47
CA VAL A 104 -13.62 0.50 1.03
C VAL A 104 -12.92 1.80 1.42
N THR A 105 -13.52 2.95 1.15
CA THR A 105 -12.94 4.26 1.50
C THR A 105 -12.79 4.42 3.00
N ARG A 106 -13.73 3.97 3.82
CA ARG A 106 -13.58 3.93 5.28
C ARG A 106 -12.42 3.05 5.74
N MET A 107 -12.25 1.89 5.12
CA MET A 107 -11.13 0.99 5.42
C MET A 107 -9.79 1.63 5.05
N ILE A 108 -9.73 2.33 3.92
CA ILE A 108 -8.54 3.09 3.48
C ILE A 108 -8.22 4.23 4.45
N SER A 109 -9.21 5.03 4.85
CA SER A 109 -9.05 6.10 5.85
C SER A 109 -8.51 5.56 7.18
N GLU A 110 -9.02 4.41 7.61
CA GLU A 110 -8.54 3.76 8.83
C GLU A 110 -7.09 3.26 8.68
N ALA A 111 -6.74 2.68 7.53
CA ALA A 111 -5.37 2.24 7.25
C ALA A 111 -4.37 3.41 7.32
N ILE A 112 -4.69 4.55 6.70
CA ILE A 112 -3.86 5.74 6.70
C ILE A 112 -3.68 6.27 8.13
N ARG A 113 -4.77 6.45 8.86
CA ARG A 113 -4.75 6.93 10.24
C ARG A 113 -3.94 6.03 11.16
N ASN A 114 -4.13 4.71 11.06
CA ASN A 114 -3.43 3.75 11.90
C ASN A 114 -1.93 3.67 11.58
N ALA A 115 -1.54 3.77 10.31
CA ALA A 115 -0.14 3.83 9.91
C ALA A 115 0.55 5.09 10.47
N HIS A 116 -0.07 6.26 10.33
CA HIS A 116 0.45 7.51 10.87
C HIS A 116 0.52 7.50 12.40
N ALA A 117 -0.49 6.95 13.08
CA ALA A 117 -0.46 6.78 14.53
C ALA A 117 0.70 5.88 15.00
N ALA A 118 1.07 4.91 14.18
CA ALA A 118 2.24 4.04 14.41
C ALA A 118 3.58 4.65 13.95
N GLY A 119 3.57 5.86 13.37
CA GLY A 119 4.77 6.58 12.93
C GLY A 119 5.41 6.05 11.65
N ILE A 120 4.69 5.30 10.83
CA ILE A 120 5.18 4.78 9.55
C ILE A 120 4.46 5.42 8.37
N LYS A 121 5.13 5.41 7.20
CA LYS A 121 4.55 5.91 5.95
C LYS A 121 3.57 4.92 5.34
N ILE A 122 2.57 5.46 4.64
CA ILE A 122 1.62 4.67 3.88
C ILE A 122 1.37 5.28 2.51
N GLY A 123 1.56 4.48 1.46
CA GLY A 123 1.19 4.83 0.10
C GLY A 123 0.04 3.98 -0.40
N ILE A 124 -0.33 4.19 -1.65
CA ILE A 124 -1.31 3.36 -2.36
C ILE A 124 -0.76 2.94 -3.71
N CYS A 125 -0.99 1.71 -4.09
CA CYS A 125 -0.86 1.20 -5.44
C CYS A 125 -2.17 0.51 -5.84
N GLY A 126 -2.46 0.53 -7.11
CA GLY A 126 -3.72 0.10 -7.66
C GLY A 126 -4.17 1.09 -8.75
N GLN A 127 -5.33 0.89 -9.31
CA GLN A 127 -5.79 1.69 -10.44
C GLN A 127 -6.69 2.85 -10.04
N GLY A 128 -7.25 2.83 -8.84
CA GLY A 128 -8.20 3.83 -8.35
C GLY A 128 -7.77 5.28 -8.59
N PRO A 129 -6.61 5.74 -8.09
CA PRO A 129 -6.17 7.12 -8.28
C PRO A 129 -5.90 7.49 -9.74
N SER A 130 -5.51 6.51 -10.57
CA SER A 130 -5.28 6.72 -12.00
C SER A 130 -6.58 6.87 -12.78
N ASN A 131 -7.62 6.15 -12.39
CA ASN A 131 -8.91 6.12 -13.10
C ASN A 131 -9.86 7.21 -12.62
N HIS A 132 -9.78 7.59 -11.36
CA HIS A 132 -10.74 8.45 -10.66
C HIS A 132 -10.04 9.62 -9.97
N PRO A 133 -10.05 10.83 -10.56
CA PRO A 133 -9.44 12.03 -9.94
C PRO A 133 -10.06 12.40 -8.58
N ASP A 134 -11.35 12.16 -8.40
CA ASP A 134 -12.06 12.32 -7.13
C ASP A 134 -11.53 11.39 -6.02
N PHE A 135 -11.16 10.17 -6.39
CA PHE A 135 -10.52 9.24 -5.46
C PHE A 135 -9.10 9.69 -5.09
N ALA A 136 -8.34 10.24 -6.05
CA ALA A 136 -7.04 10.83 -5.75
C ALA A 136 -7.15 12.03 -4.80
N ALA A 137 -8.14 12.91 -5.00
CA ALA A 137 -8.41 14.03 -4.10
C ALA A 137 -8.82 13.55 -2.68
N PHE A 138 -9.65 12.50 -2.59
CA PHE A 138 -9.99 11.86 -1.32
C PHE A 138 -8.73 11.37 -0.58
N LEU A 139 -7.83 10.66 -1.26
CA LEU A 139 -6.59 10.18 -0.65
C LEU A 139 -5.70 11.32 -0.12
N VAL A 140 -5.63 12.43 -0.85
CA VAL A 140 -4.92 13.65 -0.38
C VAL A 140 -5.56 14.18 0.89
N SER A 141 -6.89 14.27 0.94
CA SER A 141 -7.61 14.76 2.13
C SER A 141 -7.42 13.86 3.35
N GLU A 142 -7.22 12.55 3.15
CA GLU A 142 -6.88 11.59 4.22
C GLU A 142 -5.39 11.62 4.62
N GLY A 143 -4.55 12.37 3.88
CA GLY A 143 -3.13 12.55 4.19
C GLY A 143 -2.23 11.41 3.70
N ILE A 144 -2.57 10.73 2.60
CA ILE A 144 -1.71 9.69 2.02
C ILE A 144 -0.30 10.20 1.71
N ASP A 145 0.74 9.43 2.00
CA ASP A 145 2.13 9.86 1.76
C ASP A 145 2.57 9.74 0.29
N SER A 146 2.01 8.80 -0.46
CA SER A 146 2.35 8.59 -1.87
C SER A 146 1.28 7.85 -2.64
N MET A 147 1.19 8.12 -3.94
CA MET A 147 0.31 7.42 -4.87
C MET A 147 1.10 6.92 -6.08
N SER A 148 0.98 5.63 -6.40
CA SER A 148 1.48 5.08 -7.66
C SER A 148 0.44 5.31 -8.74
N LEU A 149 0.87 5.84 -9.88
CA LEU A 149 0.00 6.19 -10.99
C LEU A 149 0.46 5.49 -12.28
N ASN A 150 -0.49 5.18 -13.15
CA ASN A 150 -0.18 4.78 -14.51
C ASN A 150 0.42 5.96 -15.29
N PRO A 151 1.43 5.75 -16.15
CA PRO A 151 2.10 6.83 -16.87
C PRO A 151 1.18 7.72 -17.70
N ASP A 152 0.14 7.16 -18.29
CA ASP A 152 -0.86 7.85 -19.12
C ASP A 152 -1.82 8.74 -18.30
N SER A 153 -2.01 8.44 -17.02
CA SER A 153 -2.87 9.23 -16.12
C SER A 153 -2.10 10.30 -15.34
N PHE A 154 -0.77 10.21 -15.29
CA PHE A 154 0.09 10.99 -14.40
C PHE A 154 -0.16 12.49 -14.44
N VAL A 155 -0.13 13.11 -15.64
CA VAL A 155 -0.29 14.56 -15.80
C VAL A 155 -1.69 15.04 -15.36
N ARG A 156 -2.71 14.24 -15.63
CA ARG A 156 -4.09 14.54 -15.22
C ARG A 156 -4.26 14.45 -13.71
N THR A 157 -3.73 13.39 -13.12
CA THR A 157 -3.88 13.14 -11.68
C THR A 157 -3.08 14.12 -10.84
N ILE A 158 -1.87 14.53 -11.27
CA ILE A 158 -1.09 15.58 -10.57
C ILE A 158 -1.86 16.90 -10.46
N LYS A 159 -2.62 17.29 -11.47
CA LYS A 159 -3.43 18.52 -11.40
C LYS A 159 -4.51 18.39 -10.32
N ALA A 160 -5.22 17.28 -10.28
CA ALA A 160 -6.23 17.03 -9.25
C ALA A 160 -5.63 16.98 -7.84
N VAL A 161 -4.44 16.37 -7.69
CA VAL A 161 -3.69 16.34 -6.42
C VAL A 161 -3.31 17.76 -5.99
N ALA A 162 -2.72 18.58 -6.88
CA ALA A 162 -2.32 19.94 -6.57
C ALA A 162 -3.51 20.85 -6.18
N GLU A 163 -4.66 20.67 -6.84
CA GLU A 163 -5.90 21.36 -6.49
C GLU A 163 -6.41 20.93 -5.10
N ALA A 164 -6.36 19.64 -4.78
CA ALA A 164 -6.76 19.12 -3.48
C ALA A 164 -5.84 19.60 -2.35
N GLU A 165 -4.52 19.61 -2.57
CA GLU A 165 -3.53 20.14 -1.61
C GLU A 165 -3.74 21.66 -1.38
N GLY A 166 -4.06 22.43 -2.42
CA GLY A 166 -4.34 23.87 -2.31
C GLY A 166 -5.64 24.20 -1.55
N GLN A 167 -6.56 23.25 -1.43
CA GLN A 167 -7.81 23.40 -0.65
C GLN A 167 -7.64 22.97 0.82
N SER A 168 -6.55 22.27 1.15
CA SER A 168 -6.28 21.74 2.48
C SER A 168 -5.40 22.64 3.35
N GLY A 169 -5.05 23.85 2.85
CA GLY A 169 -4.19 24.85 3.49
C GLY A 169 -4.94 25.91 4.30
#